data_c9ad3796ccb92d40b0e6c2f713708240
#
_entry.id   c9ad3796ccb92d40b0e6c2f713708240
#
_cell.length_a   1.000
_cell.length_b   1.000
_cell.length_c   1.000
_cell.angle_alpha   90.00
_cell.angle_beta   90.00
_cell.angle_gamma   90.00
#
_symmetry.space_group_name_H-M   'P 1'
#
loop_
_entity.id
_entity.type
_entity.pdbx_description
1 polymer ?
#
loop_
_entity_poly.entity_id
_entity_poly.type
_entity_poly.pdbx_seq_one_letter_code
_entity_poly.pdbx_strand_id
1 'polypeptide(L)'
;AIEIGKDRMISSYRSHVHSIGLGEDPKYVMAELYGKATGTSSGLGGSMHIFSKKYNFFGGHGIVGGQIPLGTGISFGDKYFKRDNVTLCFMGEGAVRQGTFHESINLAALWQLPVIYIIENNGYAMGTSVSRTTAQSELWKLGESYGIHSLSVDGMDPVKVAESIDKCITHAREGNGPSLVEAKTYRYRGHSMSDAQQYRTKEEVEEYRKIDPISQVKDIILKKKYASDAQLKKIDEKVKKKIKECEEFAESSPFPDLSLMYDSVYEQKDYPFIKHKID
;
A
#
# COMPACT_ATOMS: atom_id res chain seq x y z
N ALA A 1 -1.11 13.39 7.93
CA ALA A 1 -0.64 12.32 8.79
C ALA A 1 0.85 12.02 8.54
N ILE A 2 1.24 11.48 7.38
CA ILE A 2 2.65 11.16 7.07
C ILE A 2 3.43 12.37 6.56
N GLU A 3 4.74 12.41 6.84
CA GLU A 3 5.67 13.39 6.27
C GLU A 3 6.32 12.80 5.02
N ILE A 4 5.88 13.29 3.83
CA ILE A 4 6.40 12.82 2.54
C ILE A 4 7.91 13.09 2.46
N GLY A 5 8.67 12.07 2.02
CA GLY A 5 10.15 12.15 1.94
C GLY A 5 10.88 11.86 3.25
N LYS A 6 10.17 11.81 4.39
CA LYS A 6 10.70 11.42 5.70
C LYS A 6 10.21 10.02 6.08
N ASP A 7 8.91 9.85 6.25
CA ASP A 7 8.32 8.58 6.66
C ASP A 7 8.47 7.49 5.60
N ARG A 8 8.30 6.25 6.00
CA ARG A 8 8.45 5.06 5.18
C ARG A 8 7.09 4.45 4.89
N MET A 9 6.95 3.88 3.71
CA MET A 9 5.75 3.12 3.36
C MET A 9 6.11 1.85 2.61
N ILE A 10 5.45 0.76 2.95
CA ILE A 10 5.54 -0.53 2.27
C ILE A 10 4.14 -1.14 2.17
N SER A 11 3.83 -1.81 1.07
CA SER A 11 2.48 -2.31 0.80
C SER A 11 2.48 -3.69 0.15
N SER A 12 1.30 -4.26 0.04
CA SER A 12 1.03 -5.40 -0.84
C SER A 12 1.03 -4.98 -2.31
N TYR A 13 0.75 -5.92 -3.20
CA TYR A 13 0.81 -5.74 -4.66
C TYR A 13 -0.23 -4.75 -5.25
N ARG A 14 -1.20 -4.23 -4.49
CA ARG A 14 -2.15 -3.19 -4.95
C ARG A 14 -1.68 -1.79 -4.55
N SER A 15 -0.52 -1.40 -5.00
CA SER A 15 0.25 -0.26 -4.47
C SER A 15 0.31 0.98 -5.37
N HIS A 16 -0.40 1.02 -6.52
CA HIS A 16 -0.34 2.15 -7.46
C HIS A 16 -0.71 3.47 -6.77
N VAL A 17 -1.82 3.49 -6.02
CA VAL A 17 -2.31 4.69 -5.33
C VAL A 17 -1.34 5.14 -4.24
N HIS A 18 -0.70 4.20 -3.53
CA HIS A 18 0.29 4.53 -2.50
C HIS A 18 1.48 5.29 -3.08
N SER A 19 2.05 4.79 -4.17
CA SER A 19 3.18 5.44 -4.85
C SER A 19 2.83 6.85 -5.36
N ILE A 20 1.69 6.98 -6.06
CA ILE A 20 1.21 8.26 -6.60
C ILE A 20 0.85 9.22 -5.46
N GLY A 21 0.21 8.72 -4.39
CA GLY A 21 -0.16 9.51 -3.22
C GLY A 21 1.03 10.07 -2.45
N LEU A 22 2.18 9.39 -2.49
CA LEU A 22 3.44 9.89 -1.93
C LEU A 22 4.12 10.93 -2.83
N GLY A 23 3.66 11.11 -4.06
CA GLY A 23 4.18 12.14 -4.97
C GLY A 23 4.91 11.60 -6.20
N GLU A 24 4.91 10.28 -6.45
CA GLU A 24 5.48 9.73 -7.67
C GLU A 24 4.68 10.20 -8.90
N ASP A 25 5.38 10.62 -9.96
CA ASP A 25 4.69 11.04 -11.17
C ASP A 25 4.03 9.80 -11.83
N PRO A 26 2.71 9.82 -12.06
CA PRO A 26 1.98 8.69 -12.62
C PRO A 26 2.50 8.23 -13.99
N LYS A 27 3.25 9.06 -14.72
CA LYS A 27 3.88 8.64 -15.99
C LYS A 27 4.93 7.52 -15.78
N TYR A 28 5.69 7.56 -14.68
CA TYR A 28 6.67 6.51 -14.38
C TYR A 28 5.99 5.23 -13.91
N VAL A 29 4.88 5.35 -13.19
CA VAL A 29 4.03 4.20 -12.84
C VAL A 29 3.44 3.58 -14.12
N MET A 30 2.92 4.40 -15.03
CA MET A 30 2.39 3.93 -16.33
C MET A 30 3.49 3.24 -17.17
N ALA A 31 4.68 3.83 -17.25
CA ALA A 31 5.82 3.24 -17.96
C ALA A 31 6.21 1.87 -17.37
N GLU A 32 6.14 1.70 -16.04
CA GLU A 32 6.35 0.41 -15.38
C GLU A 32 5.33 -0.64 -15.82
N LEU A 33 4.05 -0.26 -15.89
CA LEU A 33 2.98 -1.15 -16.37
C LEU A 33 3.18 -1.58 -17.83
N TYR A 34 3.82 -0.73 -18.63
CA TYR A 34 4.19 -1.01 -20.03
C TYR A 34 5.53 -1.76 -20.18
N GLY A 35 6.19 -2.10 -19.06
CA GLY A 35 7.49 -2.78 -19.05
C GLY A 35 8.63 -1.94 -19.63
N LYS A 36 8.60 -0.62 -19.45
CA LYS A 36 9.58 0.33 -20.03
C LYS A 36 10.70 0.67 -19.06
N ALA A 37 11.88 0.90 -19.61
CA ALA A 37 13.08 1.25 -18.84
C ALA A 37 12.92 2.52 -17.98
N THR A 38 12.01 3.41 -18.36
CA THR A 38 11.68 4.64 -17.63
C THR A 38 10.70 4.41 -16.47
N GLY A 39 10.24 3.17 -16.27
CA GLY A 39 9.35 2.81 -15.16
C GLY A 39 10.03 2.89 -13.79
N THR A 40 9.24 2.90 -12.75
CA THR A 40 9.68 3.01 -11.33
C THR A 40 10.63 1.89 -10.89
N SER A 41 10.55 0.73 -11.54
CA SER A 41 11.42 -0.44 -11.32
C SER A 41 12.10 -0.87 -12.63
N SER A 42 12.39 0.09 -13.51
CA SER A 42 13.05 -0.11 -14.80
C SER A 42 12.34 -1.09 -15.73
N GLY A 43 11.02 -1.23 -15.60
CA GLY A 43 10.20 -2.16 -16.39
C GLY A 43 10.23 -3.62 -15.93
N LEU A 44 10.90 -3.92 -14.80
CA LEU A 44 11.03 -5.28 -14.27
C LEU A 44 9.94 -5.65 -13.25
N GLY A 45 9.31 -4.65 -12.64
CA GLY A 45 8.35 -4.85 -11.55
C GLY A 45 6.90 -5.05 -12.01
N GLY A 46 6.54 -4.46 -13.14
CA GLY A 46 5.14 -4.46 -13.62
C GLY A 46 4.17 -3.86 -12.61
N SER A 47 2.93 -4.36 -12.59
CA SER A 47 1.85 -3.85 -11.74
C SER A 47 2.04 -4.09 -10.25
N MET A 48 2.79 -5.11 -9.85
CA MET A 48 2.87 -5.57 -8.46
C MET A 48 4.10 -5.09 -7.70
N HIS A 49 5.13 -4.63 -8.39
CA HIS A 49 6.41 -4.30 -7.78
C HIS A 49 6.85 -2.88 -8.14
N ILE A 50 6.03 -1.90 -7.71
CA ILE A 50 6.31 -0.48 -7.87
C ILE A 50 7.07 -0.01 -6.64
N PHE A 51 8.23 0.62 -6.84
CA PHE A 51 9.09 1.18 -5.79
C PHE A 51 9.37 2.66 -6.07
N SER A 52 9.64 3.43 -5.02
CA SER A 52 10.10 4.80 -5.18
C SER A 52 11.11 5.16 -4.08
N LYS A 53 12.39 5.16 -4.44
CA LYS A 53 13.46 5.59 -3.54
C LYS A 53 13.30 7.05 -3.13
N LYS A 54 12.86 7.89 -4.07
CA LYS A 54 12.67 9.34 -3.87
C LYS A 54 11.66 9.65 -2.77
N TYR A 55 10.59 8.86 -2.70
CA TYR A 55 9.48 9.09 -1.78
C TYR A 55 9.43 8.06 -0.64
N ASN A 56 10.53 7.33 -0.40
CA ASN A 56 10.60 6.31 0.64
C ASN A 56 9.47 5.26 0.57
N PHE A 57 9.06 4.92 -0.65
CA PHE A 57 8.13 3.84 -0.89
C PHE A 57 8.90 2.55 -1.17
N PHE A 58 8.89 1.63 -0.20
CA PHE A 58 9.60 0.35 -0.23
C PHE A 58 8.82 -0.73 -0.99
N GLY A 59 7.87 -0.31 -1.78
CA GLY A 59 7.25 -1.07 -2.86
C GLY A 59 6.03 -1.87 -2.51
N GLY A 60 5.44 -2.42 -3.58
CA GLY A 60 4.43 -3.45 -3.55
C GLY A 60 5.07 -4.84 -3.58
N HIS A 61 4.50 -5.78 -2.83
CA HIS A 61 5.03 -7.14 -2.71
C HIS A 61 3.99 -8.17 -3.13
N GLY A 62 4.35 -9.07 -4.07
CA GLY A 62 3.48 -10.13 -4.56
C GLY A 62 3.33 -11.29 -3.59
N ILE A 63 4.33 -11.55 -2.73
CA ILE A 63 4.27 -12.58 -1.70
C ILE A 63 3.35 -12.10 -0.57
N VAL A 64 2.24 -12.81 -0.35
CA VAL A 64 1.25 -12.45 0.69
C VAL A 64 1.89 -12.50 2.07
N GLY A 65 1.88 -11.38 2.78
CA GLY A 65 2.50 -11.24 4.11
C GLY A 65 4.00 -10.94 4.08
N GLY A 66 4.68 -11.04 2.92
CA GLY A 66 6.14 -10.81 2.82
C GLY A 66 6.56 -9.39 3.18
N GLN A 67 5.73 -8.39 2.93
CA GLN A 67 6.00 -7.00 3.28
C GLN A 67 5.99 -6.73 4.80
N ILE A 68 5.36 -7.60 5.60
CA ILE A 68 5.19 -7.37 7.04
C ILE A 68 6.55 -7.41 7.77
N PRO A 69 7.34 -8.50 7.66
CA PRO A 69 8.68 -8.53 8.26
C PRO A 69 9.63 -7.48 7.65
N LEU A 70 9.48 -7.15 6.36
CA LEU A 70 10.27 -6.09 5.74
C LEU A 70 9.94 -4.72 6.35
N GLY A 71 8.66 -4.38 6.54
CA GLY A 71 8.24 -3.15 7.21
C GLY A 71 8.74 -3.07 8.65
N THR A 72 8.72 -4.18 9.37
CA THR A 72 9.28 -4.31 10.71
C THR A 72 10.79 -4.05 10.69
N GLY A 73 11.52 -4.64 9.74
CA GLY A 73 12.97 -4.44 9.58
C GLY A 73 13.36 -3.01 9.21
N ILE A 74 12.57 -2.35 8.35
CA ILE A 74 12.75 -0.93 8.00
C ILE A 74 12.64 -0.07 9.26
N SER A 75 11.57 -0.28 10.04
CA SER A 75 11.33 0.43 11.29
C SER A 75 12.41 0.15 12.35
N PHE A 76 12.89 -1.09 12.45
CA PHE A 76 14.03 -1.45 13.28
C PHE A 76 15.30 -0.68 12.89
N GLY A 77 15.60 -0.61 11.58
CA GLY A 77 16.74 0.16 11.08
C GLY A 77 16.63 1.65 11.43
N ASP A 78 15.46 2.26 11.26
CA ASP A 78 15.27 3.66 11.61
C ASP A 78 15.44 3.89 13.12
N LYS A 79 14.92 3.01 13.97
CA LYS A 79 15.14 3.09 15.43
C LYS A 79 16.60 2.88 15.81
N TYR A 80 17.28 1.90 15.23
CA TYR A 80 18.69 1.62 15.49
C TYR A 80 19.58 2.83 15.15
N PHE A 81 19.32 3.47 14.02
CA PHE A 81 20.04 4.68 13.61
C PHE A 81 19.48 5.98 14.22
N LYS A 82 18.56 5.89 15.19
CA LYS A 82 17.96 7.02 15.90
C LYS A 82 17.33 8.05 14.95
N ARG A 83 16.67 7.56 13.89
CA ARG A 83 15.92 8.39 12.95
C ARG A 83 14.49 8.57 13.48
N ASP A 84 13.93 9.77 13.29
CA ASP A 84 12.56 10.11 13.66
C ASP A 84 11.58 9.82 12.50
N ASN A 85 11.62 8.59 11.98
CA ASN A 85 10.76 8.14 10.89
C ASN A 85 9.73 7.15 11.44
N VAL A 86 8.54 7.17 10.86
CA VAL A 86 7.50 6.16 11.09
C VAL A 86 7.35 5.31 9.83
N THR A 87 7.14 4.01 9.99
CA THR A 87 6.89 3.09 8.89
C THR A 87 5.42 2.71 8.83
N LEU A 88 4.74 2.97 7.72
CA LEU A 88 3.40 2.48 7.43
C LEU A 88 3.51 1.17 6.65
N CYS A 89 2.98 0.09 7.20
CA CYS A 89 3.01 -1.25 6.60
C CYS A 89 1.59 -1.71 6.29
N PHE A 90 1.20 -1.65 5.00
CA PHE A 90 -0.13 -2.03 4.54
C PHE A 90 -0.21 -3.52 4.22
N MET A 91 -1.33 -4.14 4.55
CA MET A 91 -1.62 -5.55 4.27
C MET A 91 -3.11 -5.81 4.13
N GLY A 92 -3.50 -6.80 3.34
CA GLY A 92 -4.88 -7.27 3.31
C GLY A 92 -5.24 -8.16 4.51
N GLU A 93 -6.52 -8.35 4.75
CA GLU A 93 -7.04 -9.18 5.85
C GLU A 93 -6.60 -10.66 5.75
N GLY A 94 -6.34 -11.16 4.55
CA GLY A 94 -5.79 -12.51 4.35
C GLY A 94 -4.35 -12.66 4.82
N ALA A 95 -3.54 -11.60 4.76
CA ALA A 95 -2.14 -11.62 5.14
C ALA A 95 -1.93 -11.82 6.64
N VAL A 96 -2.86 -11.41 7.50
CA VAL A 96 -2.77 -11.59 8.95
C VAL A 96 -2.88 -13.04 9.40
N ARG A 97 -3.10 -13.98 8.46
CA ARG A 97 -3.09 -15.43 8.72
C ARG A 97 -1.70 -16.05 8.52
N GLN A 98 -0.76 -15.30 7.98
CA GLN A 98 0.63 -15.75 7.85
C GLN A 98 1.35 -15.69 9.20
N GLY A 99 2.19 -16.71 9.48
CA GLY A 99 2.99 -16.74 10.70
C GLY A 99 3.86 -15.49 10.85
N THR A 100 4.38 -14.98 9.74
CA THR A 100 5.23 -13.77 9.69
C THR A 100 4.55 -12.52 10.26
N PHE A 101 3.20 -12.43 10.22
CA PHE A 101 2.46 -11.37 10.88
C PHE A 101 2.67 -11.42 12.40
N HIS A 102 2.47 -12.58 13.00
CA HIS A 102 2.60 -12.78 14.43
C HIS A 102 4.04 -12.58 14.93
N GLU A 103 5.01 -13.09 14.18
CA GLU A 103 6.45 -12.92 14.47
C GLU A 103 6.84 -11.45 14.42
N SER A 104 6.40 -10.73 13.38
CA SER A 104 6.70 -9.30 13.15
C SER A 104 6.11 -8.42 14.23
N ILE A 105 4.83 -8.60 14.57
CA ILE A 105 4.16 -7.79 15.60
C ILE A 105 4.80 -8.03 16.97
N ASN A 106 5.15 -9.29 17.30
CA ASN A 106 5.82 -9.62 18.54
C ASN A 106 7.17 -8.90 18.67
N LEU A 107 7.99 -8.91 17.61
CA LEU A 107 9.27 -8.19 17.59
C LEU A 107 9.07 -6.67 17.65
N ALA A 108 8.10 -6.15 16.92
CA ALA A 108 7.81 -4.72 16.95
C ALA A 108 7.36 -4.24 18.33
N ALA A 109 6.50 -5.02 19.00
CA ALA A 109 6.07 -4.74 20.36
C ALA A 109 7.24 -4.81 21.37
N LEU A 110 8.01 -5.88 21.32
CA LEU A 110 9.17 -6.10 22.21
C LEU A 110 10.20 -4.96 22.10
N TRP A 111 10.47 -4.51 20.89
CA TRP A 111 11.44 -3.45 20.62
C TRP A 111 10.84 -2.06 20.52
N GLN A 112 9.55 -1.89 20.76
CA GLN A 112 8.83 -0.61 20.68
C GLN A 112 9.14 0.13 19.37
N LEU A 113 8.97 -0.57 18.22
CA LEU A 113 9.31 -0.04 16.91
C LEU A 113 8.26 0.99 16.45
N PRO A 114 8.68 2.09 15.77
CA PRO A 114 7.76 3.09 15.21
C PRO A 114 7.13 2.60 13.89
N VAL A 115 6.35 1.51 13.95
CA VAL A 115 5.63 0.94 12.80
C VAL A 115 4.13 0.92 13.05
N ILE A 116 3.38 1.28 12.01
CA ILE A 116 1.92 1.20 11.99
C ILE A 116 1.53 0.13 10.98
N TYR A 117 0.98 -0.97 11.47
CA TYR A 117 0.41 -2.02 10.64
C TYR A 117 -1.03 -1.67 10.29
N ILE A 118 -1.34 -1.61 9.00
CA ILE A 118 -2.65 -1.21 8.49
C ILE A 118 -3.24 -2.38 7.71
N ILE A 119 -4.33 -2.94 8.25
CA ILE A 119 -5.09 -4.00 7.60
C ILE A 119 -6.16 -3.36 6.72
N GLU A 120 -6.04 -3.49 5.42
CA GLU A 120 -7.06 -3.14 4.43
C GLU A 120 -8.08 -4.28 4.37
N ASN A 121 -9.01 -4.30 5.33
CA ASN A 121 -10.03 -5.35 5.41
C ASN A 121 -11.19 -5.05 4.46
N ASN A 122 -11.15 -5.66 3.27
CA ASN A 122 -12.22 -5.55 2.28
C ASN A 122 -13.23 -6.71 2.32
N GLY A 123 -13.16 -7.55 3.36
CA GLY A 123 -14.04 -8.68 3.61
C GLY A 123 -13.65 -9.98 2.90
N TYR A 124 -12.76 -9.93 1.89
CA TYR A 124 -12.48 -11.08 1.04
C TYR A 124 -11.01 -11.20 0.64
N ALA A 125 -10.35 -12.25 1.12
CA ALA A 125 -9.06 -12.69 0.59
C ALA A 125 -9.32 -13.53 -0.68
N MET A 126 -9.05 -12.96 -1.86
CA MET A 126 -9.58 -13.46 -3.14
C MET A 126 -11.11 -13.59 -3.09
N GLY A 127 -11.66 -14.78 -3.03
CA GLY A 127 -13.07 -15.08 -2.85
C GLY A 127 -13.44 -15.67 -1.50
N THR A 128 -12.50 -15.73 -0.55
CA THR A 128 -12.74 -16.31 0.77
C THR A 128 -13.03 -15.23 1.80
N SER A 129 -14.21 -15.24 2.40
CA SER A 129 -14.62 -14.26 3.40
C SER A 129 -13.83 -14.40 4.71
N VAL A 130 -13.70 -13.31 5.46
CA VAL A 130 -13.04 -13.27 6.77
C VAL A 130 -13.66 -14.29 7.71
N SER A 131 -15.00 -14.38 7.74
CA SER A 131 -15.73 -15.30 8.63
C SER A 131 -15.43 -16.79 8.39
N ARG A 132 -14.94 -17.16 7.21
CA ARG A 132 -14.54 -18.54 6.87
C ARG A 132 -13.12 -18.90 7.27
N THR A 133 -12.30 -17.92 7.59
CA THR A 133 -10.84 -18.10 7.77
C THR A 133 -10.34 -17.71 9.14
N THR A 134 -11.19 -17.09 9.97
CA THR A 134 -10.78 -16.62 11.29
C THR A 134 -11.84 -16.77 12.35
N ALA A 135 -11.41 -17.21 13.54
CA ALA A 135 -12.27 -17.23 14.73
C ALA A 135 -12.51 -15.82 15.29
N GLN A 136 -11.51 -14.91 15.16
CA GLN A 136 -11.62 -13.50 15.56
C GLN A 136 -11.85 -12.63 14.32
N SER A 137 -13.10 -12.22 14.08
CA SER A 137 -13.48 -11.42 12.92
C SER A 137 -13.09 -9.94 13.03
N GLU A 138 -12.88 -9.43 14.23
CA GLU A 138 -12.36 -8.09 14.49
C GLU A 138 -10.84 -8.16 14.56
N LEU A 139 -10.18 -7.95 13.41
CA LEU A 139 -8.76 -8.24 13.24
C LEU A 139 -7.86 -7.33 14.07
N TRP A 140 -8.30 -6.12 14.37
CA TRP A 140 -7.57 -5.19 15.23
C TRP A 140 -7.33 -5.77 16.64
N LYS A 141 -8.22 -6.64 17.14
CA LYS A 141 -8.06 -7.31 18.44
C LYS A 141 -6.87 -8.26 18.50
N LEU A 142 -6.32 -8.65 17.36
CA LEU A 142 -5.08 -9.44 17.33
C LEU A 142 -3.91 -8.67 17.96
N GLY A 143 -3.90 -7.34 17.85
CA GLY A 143 -2.86 -6.51 18.47
C GLY A 143 -2.94 -6.46 19.99
N GLU A 144 -4.12 -6.63 20.59
CA GLU A 144 -4.30 -6.66 22.03
C GLU A 144 -3.51 -7.80 22.69
N SER A 145 -3.37 -8.94 21.98
CA SER A 145 -2.56 -10.07 22.45
C SER A 145 -1.09 -9.76 22.62
N TYR A 146 -0.60 -8.72 21.96
CA TYR A 146 0.79 -8.26 22.03
C TYR A 146 0.94 -6.98 22.85
N GLY A 147 -0.15 -6.50 23.46
CA GLY A 147 -0.14 -5.28 24.27
C GLY A 147 0.13 -3.99 23.48
N ILE A 148 -0.14 -3.97 22.18
CA ILE A 148 0.07 -2.80 21.32
C ILE A 148 -1.21 -1.98 21.14
N HIS A 149 -1.04 -0.70 20.83
CA HIS A 149 -2.15 0.18 20.48
C HIS A 149 -2.89 -0.35 19.26
N SER A 150 -4.19 -0.65 19.40
CA SER A 150 -4.96 -1.32 18.35
C SER A 150 -6.35 -0.71 18.21
N LEU A 151 -6.81 -0.50 16.97
CA LEU A 151 -8.13 0.08 16.71
C LEU A 151 -8.71 -0.35 15.37
N SER A 152 -10.04 -0.26 15.28
CA SER A 152 -10.77 -0.37 14.02
C SER A 152 -11.23 1.00 13.56
N VAL A 153 -11.18 1.25 12.26
CA VAL A 153 -11.68 2.47 11.64
C VAL A 153 -12.56 2.14 10.43
N ASP A 154 -13.55 2.99 10.20
CA ASP A 154 -14.36 2.96 8.99
C ASP A 154 -13.48 3.40 7.80
N GLY A 155 -13.00 2.43 7.03
CA GLY A 155 -12.15 2.66 5.85
C GLY A 155 -12.87 3.28 4.66
N MET A 156 -14.20 3.42 4.74
CA MET A 156 -15.01 4.14 3.75
C MET A 156 -15.14 5.63 4.09
N ASP A 157 -14.59 6.09 5.22
CA ASP A 157 -14.55 7.51 5.63
C ASP A 157 -13.09 8.01 5.66
N PRO A 158 -12.64 8.74 4.62
CA PRO A 158 -11.24 9.20 4.53
C PRO A 158 -10.83 10.13 5.69
N VAL A 159 -11.78 10.88 6.27
CA VAL A 159 -11.48 11.79 7.38
C VAL A 159 -11.16 10.98 8.64
N LYS A 160 -12.00 10.00 8.97
CA LYS A 160 -11.75 9.12 10.12
C LYS A 160 -10.46 8.33 9.97
N VAL A 161 -10.16 7.85 8.75
CA VAL A 161 -8.88 7.16 8.46
C VAL A 161 -7.70 8.11 8.73
N ALA A 162 -7.74 9.34 8.19
CA ALA A 162 -6.68 10.31 8.38
C ALA A 162 -6.45 10.63 9.88
N GLU A 163 -7.52 10.90 10.63
CA GLU A 163 -7.46 11.18 12.07
C GLU A 163 -6.90 9.99 12.87
N SER A 164 -7.30 8.78 12.52
CA SER A 164 -6.83 7.56 13.20
C SER A 164 -5.35 7.29 12.94
N ILE A 165 -4.91 7.42 11.70
CA ILE A 165 -3.50 7.26 11.33
C ILE A 165 -2.64 8.36 11.96
N ASP A 166 -3.12 9.59 12.01
CA ASP A 166 -2.40 10.71 12.66
C ASP A 166 -2.13 10.44 14.14
N LYS A 167 -3.12 9.92 14.86
CA LYS A 167 -2.96 9.48 16.26
C LYS A 167 -1.92 8.37 16.40
N CYS A 168 -1.94 7.37 15.50
CA CYS A 168 -0.97 6.28 15.52
C CYS A 168 0.45 6.78 15.21
N ILE A 169 0.60 7.73 14.30
CA ILE A 169 1.91 8.36 13.98
C ILE A 169 2.45 9.11 15.19
N THR A 170 1.60 9.91 15.85
CA THR A 170 1.98 10.62 17.07
C THR A 170 2.41 9.62 18.15
N HIS A 171 1.63 8.58 18.41
CA HIS A 171 1.95 7.51 19.36
C HIS A 171 3.33 6.88 19.08
N ALA A 172 3.60 6.56 17.81
CA ALA A 172 4.86 5.94 17.41
C ALA A 172 6.06 6.91 17.57
N ARG A 173 5.90 8.21 17.22
CA ARG A 173 6.93 9.24 17.38
C ARG A 173 7.26 9.55 18.82
N GLU A 174 6.29 9.44 19.71
CA GLU A 174 6.49 9.57 21.16
C GLU A 174 7.23 8.37 21.78
N GLY A 175 7.55 7.34 20.98
CA GLY A 175 8.26 6.16 21.43
C GLY A 175 7.39 5.10 22.09
N ASN A 176 6.07 5.23 21.97
CA ASN A 176 5.10 4.31 22.59
C ASN A 176 4.93 2.98 21.84
N GLY A 177 5.74 2.73 20.79
CA GLY A 177 5.78 1.48 20.05
C GLY A 177 4.81 1.41 18.87
N PRO A 178 4.53 0.19 18.38
CA PRO A 178 3.75 -0.02 17.18
C PRO A 178 2.24 0.15 17.40
N SER A 179 1.51 0.34 16.29
CA SER A 179 0.05 0.30 16.27
C SER A 179 -0.46 -0.71 15.26
N LEU A 180 -1.65 -1.27 15.49
CA LEU A 180 -2.40 -2.08 14.54
C LEU A 180 -3.74 -1.41 14.24
N VAL A 181 -3.96 -1.07 12.98
CA VAL A 181 -5.20 -0.43 12.52
C VAL A 181 -5.92 -1.36 11.54
N GLU A 182 -7.18 -1.69 11.83
CA GLU A 182 -8.06 -2.35 10.88
C GLU A 182 -8.94 -1.32 10.18
N ALA A 183 -8.67 -1.03 8.91
CA ALA A 183 -9.51 -0.19 8.06
C ALA A 183 -10.55 -1.09 7.36
N LYS A 184 -11.81 -1.02 7.81
CA LYS A 184 -12.93 -1.75 7.21
C LYS A 184 -13.36 -1.05 5.93
N THR A 185 -13.04 -1.64 4.79
CA THR A 185 -13.27 -1.07 3.46
C THR A 185 -13.97 -2.08 2.56
N TYR A 186 -14.04 -1.79 1.26
CA TYR A 186 -14.66 -2.70 0.30
C TYR A 186 -13.97 -2.68 -1.07
N ARG A 187 -13.90 -3.84 -1.72
CA ARG A 187 -13.38 -3.99 -3.07
C ARG A 187 -14.53 -4.13 -4.07
N TYR A 188 -14.82 -3.08 -4.87
CA TYR A 188 -15.95 -3.09 -5.82
C TYR A 188 -15.78 -4.09 -6.97
N ARG A 189 -14.56 -4.32 -7.45
CA ARG A 189 -14.26 -5.26 -8.51
C ARG A 189 -13.79 -6.60 -7.98
N GLY A 190 -13.75 -7.61 -8.83
CA GLY A 190 -13.16 -8.91 -8.49
C GLY A 190 -11.70 -8.81 -8.08
N HIS A 191 -11.14 -9.90 -7.58
CA HIS A 191 -9.75 -9.98 -7.18
C HIS A 191 -8.79 -9.70 -8.36
N SER A 192 -9.13 -10.21 -9.54
CA SER A 192 -8.44 -10.00 -10.81
C SER A 192 -9.45 -9.82 -11.94
N MET A 193 -8.99 -9.54 -13.15
CA MET A 193 -9.85 -9.40 -14.32
C MET A 193 -10.61 -10.70 -14.67
N SER A 194 -10.05 -11.86 -14.32
CA SER A 194 -10.66 -13.18 -14.54
C SER A 194 -11.59 -13.64 -13.41
N ASP A 195 -11.71 -12.87 -12.31
CA ASP A 195 -12.54 -13.23 -11.17
C ASP A 195 -14.03 -13.01 -11.47
N ALA A 196 -14.79 -14.10 -11.56
CA ALA A 196 -16.23 -14.08 -11.83
C ALA A 196 -17.09 -13.59 -10.65
N GLN A 197 -16.51 -13.34 -9.47
CA GLN A 197 -17.16 -12.80 -8.27
C GLN A 197 -18.37 -13.61 -7.76
N GLN A 198 -18.37 -14.92 -7.91
CA GLN A 198 -19.48 -15.81 -7.51
C GLN A 198 -19.64 -15.93 -5.97
N TYR A 199 -18.72 -15.38 -5.19
CA TYR A 199 -18.69 -15.44 -3.73
C TYR A 199 -19.47 -14.30 -3.04
N ARG A 200 -20.03 -13.35 -3.80
CA ARG A 200 -20.80 -12.21 -3.30
C ARG A 200 -21.90 -11.80 -4.25
N THR A 201 -22.90 -11.08 -3.76
CA THR A 201 -24.02 -10.63 -4.58
C THR A 201 -23.78 -9.26 -5.20
N LYS A 202 -24.56 -8.93 -6.25
CA LYS A 202 -24.53 -7.57 -6.82
C LYS A 202 -25.10 -6.53 -5.87
N GLU A 203 -26.11 -6.92 -5.12
CA GLU A 203 -26.77 -6.08 -4.11
C GLU A 203 -25.76 -5.66 -3.03
N GLU A 204 -24.92 -6.57 -2.55
CA GLU A 204 -23.84 -6.25 -1.60
C GLU A 204 -22.93 -5.16 -2.16
N VAL A 205 -22.50 -5.29 -3.41
CA VAL A 205 -21.64 -4.29 -4.07
C VAL A 205 -22.33 -2.92 -4.16
N GLU A 206 -23.61 -2.89 -4.53
CA GLU A 206 -24.37 -1.64 -4.67
C GLU A 206 -24.62 -0.94 -3.32
N GLU A 207 -24.78 -1.69 -2.22
CA GLU A 207 -24.86 -1.09 -0.88
C GLU A 207 -23.57 -0.35 -0.52
N TYR A 208 -22.41 -0.94 -0.78
CA TYR A 208 -21.13 -0.26 -0.56
C TYR A 208 -20.89 0.94 -1.50
N ARG A 209 -21.43 0.90 -2.72
CA ARG A 209 -21.37 2.06 -3.63
C ARG A 209 -22.11 3.28 -3.12
N LYS A 210 -23.17 3.10 -2.32
CA LYS A 210 -23.92 4.22 -1.71
C LYS A 210 -23.08 5.01 -0.71
N ILE A 211 -22.07 4.36 -0.11
CA ILE A 211 -21.15 4.98 0.85
C ILE A 211 -19.75 5.16 0.26
N ASP A 212 -19.65 5.37 -1.05
CA ASP A 212 -18.37 5.57 -1.73
C ASP A 212 -17.59 6.77 -1.18
N PRO A 213 -16.31 6.59 -0.78
CA PRO A 213 -15.50 7.64 -0.16
C PRO A 213 -15.35 8.89 -1.01
N ILE A 214 -15.25 8.75 -2.34
CA ILE A 214 -15.09 9.88 -3.27
C ILE A 214 -16.37 10.70 -3.28
N SER A 215 -17.52 10.04 -3.35
CA SER A 215 -18.82 10.69 -3.32
C SER A 215 -19.06 11.44 -2.01
N GLN A 216 -18.73 10.83 -0.87
CA GLN A 216 -18.83 11.46 0.45
C GLN A 216 -17.98 12.73 0.55
N VAL A 217 -16.71 12.68 0.12
CA VAL A 217 -15.82 13.85 0.13
C VAL A 217 -16.31 14.93 -0.81
N LYS A 218 -16.78 14.56 -2.01
CA LYS A 218 -17.41 15.52 -2.95
C LYS A 218 -18.58 16.25 -2.32
N ASP A 219 -19.46 15.52 -1.64
CA ASP A 219 -20.62 16.11 -0.96
C ASP A 219 -20.20 17.07 0.15
N ILE A 220 -19.17 16.72 0.94
CA ILE A 220 -18.63 17.61 1.98
C ILE A 220 -18.08 18.89 1.35
N ILE A 221 -17.30 18.79 0.28
CA ILE A 221 -16.72 19.94 -0.43
C ILE A 221 -17.83 20.89 -0.92
N LEU A 222 -18.87 20.34 -1.55
CA LEU A 222 -19.97 21.14 -2.10
C LEU A 222 -20.84 21.75 -0.99
N LYS A 223 -21.21 20.98 0.05
CA LYS A 223 -22.00 21.47 1.19
C LYS A 223 -21.28 22.58 1.96
N LYS A 224 -19.97 22.41 2.20
CA LYS A 224 -19.14 23.41 2.90
C LYS A 224 -18.67 24.55 1.97
N LYS A 225 -19.04 24.51 0.68
CA LYS A 225 -18.65 25.51 -0.33
C LYS A 225 -17.13 25.70 -0.46
N TYR A 226 -16.34 24.65 -0.23
CA TYR A 226 -14.89 24.69 -0.44
C TYR A 226 -14.52 24.78 -1.92
N ALA A 227 -15.34 24.20 -2.80
CA ALA A 227 -15.26 24.31 -4.25
C ALA A 227 -16.64 24.17 -4.89
N SER A 228 -16.77 24.65 -6.13
CA SER A 228 -17.97 24.46 -6.97
C SER A 228 -17.87 23.16 -7.79
N ASP A 229 -19.01 22.63 -8.24
CA ASP A 229 -19.04 21.47 -9.15
C ASP A 229 -18.25 21.72 -10.45
N ALA A 230 -18.27 22.96 -10.97
CA ALA A 230 -17.48 23.35 -12.12
C ALA A 230 -15.96 23.26 -11.88
N GLN A 231 -15.49 23.57 -10.66
CA GLN A 231 -14.08 23.41 -10.27
C GLN A 231 -13.71 21.92 -10.15
N LEU A 232 -14.58 21.08 -9.60
CA LEU A 232 -14.37 19.64 -9.53
C LEU A 232 -14.31 19.01 -10.93
N LYS A 233 -15.21 19.38 -11.84
CA LYS A 233 -15.15 18.93 -13.25
C LYS A 233 -13.84 19.33 -13.95
N LYS A 234 -13.30 20.53 -13.68
CA LYS A 234 -11.99 20.91 -14.21
C LYS A 234 -10.85 20.05 -13.67
N ILE A 235 -10.96 19.53 -12.45
CA ILE A 235 -9.98 18.56 -11.90
C ILE A 235 -10.07 17.25 -12.69
N ASP A 236 -11.29 16.75 -12.92
CA ASP A 236 -11.49 15.51 -13.71
C ASP A 236 -10.90 15.63 -15.13
N GLU A 237 -11.11 16.80 -15.79
CA GLU A 237 -10.54 17.07 -17.12
C GLU A 237 -9.00 17.09 -17.09
N LYS A 238 -8.40 17.71 -16.06
CA LYS A 238 -6.94 17.71 -15.88
C LYS A 238 -6.40 16.31 -15.66
N VAL A 239 -7.08 15.50 -14.86
CA VAL A 239 -6.68 14.10 -14.60
C VAL A 239 -6.75 13.29 -15.90
N LYS A 240 -7.83 13.39 -16.68
CA LYS A 240 -7.95 12.71 -17.96
C LYS A 240 -6.83 13.10 -18.94
N LYS A 241 -6.51 14.40 -19.02
CA LYS A 241 -5.39 14.88 -19.84
C LYS A 241 -4.06 14.29 -19.35
N LYS A 242 -3.82 14.32 -18.03
CA LYS A 242 -2.59 13.76 -17.42
C LYS A 242 -2.44 12.26 -17.70
N ILE A 243 -3.53 11.48 -17.63
CA ILE A 243 -3.50 10.05 -17.95
C ILE A 243 -3.08 9.83 -19.41
N LYS A 244 -3.63 10.62 -20.35
CA LYS A 244 -3.22 10.52 -21.76
C LYS A 244 -1.74 10.87 -21.97
N GLU A 245 -1.25 11.90 -21.31
CA GLU A 245 0.18 12.25 -21.33
C GLU A 245 1.08 11.13 -20.76
N CYS A 246 0.59 10.43 -19.71
CA CYS A 246 1.30 9.27 -19.14
C CYS A 246 1.35 8.08 -20.10
N GLU A 247 0.25 7.83 -20.83
CA GLU A 247 0.17 6.79 -21.84
C GLU A 247 1.13 7.06 -23.01
N GLU A 248 1.08 8.28 -23.57
CA GLU A 248 1.98 8.72 -24.62
C GLU A 248 3.46 8.64 -24.20
N PHE A 249 3.77 9.02 -22.97
CA PHE A 249 5.13 8.87 -22.41
C PHE A 249 5.54 7.40 -22.31
N ALA A 250 4.67 6.52 -21.80
CA ALA A 250 4.96 5.11 -21.66
C ALA A 250 5.16 4.44 -23.02
N GLU A 251 4.32 4.74 -24.02
CA GLU A 251 4.43 4.19 -25.38
C GLU A 251 5.75 4.59 -26.05
N SER A 252 6.15 5.87 -25.94
CA SER A 252 7.38 6.39 -26.54
C SER A 252 8.67 6.00 -25.80
N SER A 253 8.56 5.49 -24.58
CA SER A 253 9.72 5.08 -23.77
C SER A 253 10.37 3.80 -24.29
N PRO A 254 11.71 3.65 -24.20
CA PRO A 254 12.39 2.43 -24.61
C PRO A 254 12.12 1.26 -23.68
N PHE A 255 12.27 0.04 -24.19
CA PHE A 255 12.36 -1.15 -23.37
C PHE A 255 13.73 -1.21 -22.65
N PRO A 256 13.81 -1.93 -21.51
CA PRO A 256 15.09 -2.17 -20.83
C PRO A 256 16.10 -2.89 -21.72
N ASP A 257 17.38 -2.60 -21.51
CA ASP A 257 18.45 -3.38 -22.14
C ASP A 257 18.44 -4.81 -21.60
N LEU A 258 18.76 -5.79 -22.44
CA LEU A 258 18.78 -7.19 -22.06
C LEU A 258 19.80 -7.51 -20.96
N SER A 259 20.89 -6.74 -20.86
CA SER A 259 21.89 -6.89 -19.80
C SER A 259 21.29 -6.70 -18.40
N LEU A 260 20.22 -5.87 -18.29
CA LEU A 260 19.56 -5.61 -17.03
C LEU A 260 19.03 -6.88 -16.36
N MET A 261 18.72 -7.93 -17.15
CA MET A 261 18.31 -9.24 -16.65
C MET A 261 19.35 -9.86 -15.72
N TYR A 262 20.61 -9.60 -15.94
CA TYR A 262 21.73 -10.11 -15.13
C TYR A 262 22.22 -9.07 -14.11
N ASP A 263 22.36 -7.82 -14.55
CA ASP A 263 22.94 -6.73 -13.76
C ASP A 263 22.05 -6.34 -12.55
N SER A 264 20.75 -6.62 -12.60
CA SER A 264 19.80 -6.31 -11.53
C SER A 264 19.65 -7.39 -10.45
N VAL A 265 20.30 -8.56 -10.60
CA VAL A 265 20.13 -9.67 -9.65
C VAL A 265 20.89 -9.43 -8.35
N TYR A 266 22.12 -8.86 -8.43
CA TYR A 266 22.96 -8.53 -7.29
C TYR A 266 23.53 -7.12 -7.43
N GLU A 267 23.75 -6.46 -6.30
CA GLU A 267 24.38 -5.13 -6.29
C GLU A 267 25.83 -5.19 -6.75
N GLN A 268 26.53 -6.28 -6.44
CA GLN A 268 27.94 -6.50 -6.76
C GLN A 268 28.08 -7.17 -8.12
N LYS A 269 28.79 -6.52 -9.05
CA LYS A 269 29.07 -7.07 -10.39
C LYS A 269 29.97 -8.31 -10.37
N ASP A 270 30.85 -8.41 -9.37
CA ASP A 270 31.86 -9.45 -9.23
C ASP A 270 31.57 -10.37 -8.05
N TYR A 271 30.33 -10.86 -7.92
CA TYR A 271 29.99 -11.79 -6.86
C TYR A 271 30.76 -13.10 -7.06
N PRO A 272 31.67 -13.50 -6.13
CA PRO A 272 32.67 -14.55 -6.40
C PRO A 272 32.07 -15.94 -6.59
N PHE A 273 30.79 -16.13 -6.26
CA PHE A 273 30.11 -17.43 -6.35
C PHE A 273 29.22 -17.60 -7.59
N ILE A 274 29.12 -16.54 -8.42
CA ILE A 274 28.30 -16.57 -9.63
C ILE A 274 29.21 -16.44 -10.84
N LYS A 275 29.30 -17.51 -11.61
CA LYS A 275 29.93 -17.44 -12.94
C LYS A 275 28.94 -16.81 -13.90
N HIS A 276 29.28 -15.63 -14.44
CA HIS A 276 28.50 -14.90 -15.44
C HIS A 276 28.48 -15.57 -16.83
N LYS A 277 29.03 -16.77 -16.98
CA LYS A 277 29.01 -17.53 -18.21
C LYS A 277 28.34 -18.87 -17.94
N ILE A 278 27.12 -18.99 -18.38
CA ILE A 278 26.57 -20.27 -18.82
C ILE A 278 27.07 -20.38 -20.26
N ASP A 279 28.17 -21.11 -20.46
CA ASP A 279 28.63 -21.52 -21.78
C ASP A 279 27.64 -22.49 -22.39
#